data_eba589509f8a67a153d4ae1c4bef46fb
#
_entry.id   eba589509f8a67a153d4ae1c4bef46fb
#
_cell.length_a   1.000
_cell.length_b   1.000
_cell.length_c   1.000
_cell.angle_alpha   90.00
_cell.angle_beta   90.00
_cell.angle_gamma   90.00
#
_symmetry.space_group_name_H-M   'P 1'
#
loop_
_entity.id
_entity.type
_entity.pdbx_description
1 polymer ?
#
loop_
_entity_poly.entity_id
_entity_poly.type
_entity_poly.pdbx_seq_one_letter_code
_entity_poly.pdbx_strand_id
1 'polypeptide(L)'
;MAHGSRASWVLWIVSCFGKPDNCSEWDAQVGERNRNVKILITGNMGYVGPPVAKYLRTARPDATLRGFDNAYFAHCLTGASVFPERDLNEQFYGDVRTIPVEMMRGCDAVVQLAAISNDPMGNQFEAVTLDINQNTTISIAKAAAKAGVKNFVFASSCSVYGIAKGPPRKETDPLNPITAYAKSKIGAEWELQKIDTDMVVTSLRFATACGMSDRLRLDLVLNDFVACAISRGEITVLSDGSPWRPLIDVADMARAIDWAIDRPAQNGGRYLAVNAGSNDRNYQVRDLANAVAAANPGTKVSINTLAPVDSRSYQVDFGLFHSLAPNHQPLVDLDQSIQNLIAGLKRMNFKDADFRFSELMRLKVLQGHIDNDRLNLELEWKKSAAKH
;
A
#
# COMPACT_ATOMS: atom_id res chain seq x y z
N MET A 1 17.38 -1.38 51.65
CA MET A 1 18.24 -2.54 51.35
C MET A 1 17.44 -3.56 50.57
N ALA A 2 17.97 -3.99 49.48
CA ALA A 2 17.70 -5.07 48.54
C ALA A 2 17.26 -4.61 47.14
N HIS A 3 18.28 -4.41 46.29
CA HIS A 3 18.22 -4.47 44.84
C HIS A 3 17.89 -5.92 44.42
N GLY A 4 16.93 -6.08 43.51
CA GLY A 4 16.56 -7.34 42.85
C GLY A 4 16.42 -7.14 41.36
N SER A 5 17.37 -7.67 40.62
CA SER A 5 17.67 -7.62 39.19
C SER A 5 16.51 -8.05 38.27
N ARG A 6 16.21 -7.22 37.28
CA ARG A 6 15.48 -7.61 36.07
C ARG A 6 16.50 -8.06 35.01
N ALA A 7 16.76 -9.32 34.92
CA ALA A 7 17.44 -9.96 33.78
C ALA A 7 17.23 -11.47 33.86
N SER A 8 16.28 -12.02 33.11
CA SER A 8 16.27 -13.40 32.61
C SER A 8 14.90 -13.82 32.08
N TRP A 9 14.52 -13.39 30.86
CA TRP A 9 13.45 -14.03 30.09
C TRP A 9 13.72 -13.98 28.54
N VAL A 10 14.97 -13.97 28.11
CA VAL A 10 15.35 -13.98 26.68
C VAL A 10 16.23 -15.18 26.30
N LEU A 11 16.39 -16.19 27.12
CA LEU A 11 17.35 -17.27 26.86
C LEU A 11 16.73 -18.68 26.89
N TRP A 12 15.62 -18.91 26.16
CA TRP A 12 15.05 -20.27 26.06
C TRP A 12 14.46 -20.68 24.71
N ILE A 13 14.90 -20.10 23.55
CA ILE A 13 14.52 -20.61 22.21
C ILE A 13 15.75 -20.72 21.29
N VAL A 14 16.90 -21.16 21.77
CA VAL A 14 18.02 -21.53 20.90
C VAL A 14 18.69 -22.76 21.43
N SER A 15 18.03 -23.90 21.33
CA SER A 15 18.69 -25.19 21.61
C SER A 15 17.94 -26.35 20.95
N CYS A 16 17.72 -26.36 19.64
CA CYS A 16 17.33 -27.57 18.91
C CYS A 16 17.47 -27.41 17.40
N PHE A 17 18.52 -26.81 16.85
CA PHE A 17 18.92 -27.06 15.44
C PHE A 17 20.43 -26.87 15.32
N GLY A 18 21.10 -27.90 14.79
CA GLY A 18 22.54 -27.94 14.60
C GLY A 18 23.02 -26.78 13.71
N LYS A 19 24.20 -26.24 14.02
CA LYS A 19 24.89 -25.19 13.27
C LYS A 19 25.19 -25.68 11.86
N PRO A 20 24.76 -24.96 10.79
CA PRO A 20 25.38 -25.12 9.48
C PRO A 20 26.68 -24.31 9.43
N ASP A 21 27.70 -24.85 8.78
CA ASP A 21 29.08 -24.33 8.66
C ASP A 21 29.22 -23.09 7.75
N ASN A 22 28.30 -22.10 7.82
CA ASN A 22 28.37 -20.84 7.06
C ASN A 22 27.89 -19.63 7.87
N CYS A 23 28.34 -19.53 9.13
CA CYS A 23 28.02 -18.37 9.99
C CYS A 23 28.67 -17.05 9.51
N SER A 24 29.76 -17.07 8.73
CA SER A 24 30.49 -15.84 8.36
C SER A 24 29.79 -14.99 7.29
N GLU A 25 29.04 -15.59 6.39
CA GLU A 25 28.28 -14.84 5.37
C GLU A 25 26.96 -14.27 5.91
N TRP A 26 26.36 -14.93 6.89
CA TRP A 26 25.16 -14.43 7.60
C TRP A 26 25.48 -13.22 8.48
N ASP A 27 26.59 -13.25 9.21
CA ASP A 27 27.03 -12.14 10.06
C ASP A 27 27.43 -10.91 9.24
N ALA A 28 28.00 -11.09 8.04
CA ALA A 28 28.32 -9.99 7.12
C ALA A 28 27.05 -9.33 6.55
N GLN A 29 26.02 -10.09 6.19
CA GLN A 29 24.74 -9.55 5.69
C GLN A 29 23.90 -8.86 6.79
N VAL A 30 23.98 -9.32 8.05
CA VAL A 30 23.36 -8.68 9.21
C VAL A 30 24.13 -7.41 9.60
N GLY A 31 25.47 -7.41 9.47
CA GLY A 31 26.30 -6.23 9.76
C GLY A 31 26.13 -5.06 8.79
N GLU A 32 25.76 -5.29 7.52
CA GLU A 32 25.47 -4.22 6.57
C GLU A 32 24.07 -3.58 6.73
N ARG A 33 23.11 -4.27 7.34
CA ARG A 33 21.76 -3.73 7.65
C ARG A 33 21.73 -2.70 8.79
N ASN A 34 22.81 -2.59 9.56
CA ASN A 34 22.92 -1.70 10.73
C ASN A 34 23.42 -0.28 10.37
N ARG A 35 23.17 0.21 9.14
CA ARG A 35 23.36 1.63 8.84
C ARG A 35 22.10 2.39 9.23
N ASN A 36 22.27 3.56 9.82
CA ASN A 36 21.18 4.51 10.09
C ASN A 36 20.60 5.00 8.74
N VAL A 37 19.73 4.17 8.12
CA VAL A 37 19.14 4.40 6.80
C VAL A 37 18.08 5.49 6.95
N LYS A 38 18.15 6.52 6.11
CA LYS A 38 17.14 7.58 6.06
C LYS A 38 16.17 7.35 4.91
N ILE A 39 14.88 7.26 5.22
CA ILE A 39 13.82 6.92 4.29
C ILE A 39 12.76 8.02 4.27
N LEU A 40 12.49 8.58 3.10
CA LEU A 40 11.35 9.49 2.88
C LEU A 40 10.16 8.68 2.36
N ILE A 41 9.00 8.82 3.02
CA ILE A 41 7.73 8.18 2.64
C ILE A 41 6.75 9.28 2.28
N THR A 42 6.37 9.41 1.01
CA THR A 42 5.33 10.35 0.59
C THR A 42 3.97 9.66 0.61
N GLY A 43 2.90 10.37 0.96
CA GLY A 43 1.58 9.78 1.08
C GLY A 43 1.41 8.87 2.31
N ASN A 44 2.23 9.08 3.34
CA ASN A 44 2.25 8.27 4.56
C ASN A 44 0.99 8.36 5.41
N MET A 45 0.17 9.40 5.23
CA MET A 45 -1.11 9.55 5.93
C MET A 45 -2.30 8.95 5.15
N GLY A 46 -2.02 8.16 4.12
CA GLY A 46 -3.01 7.35 3.40
C GLY A 46 -3.28 6.00 4.09
N TYR A 47 -3.87 5.05 3.34
CA TYR A 47 -4.23 3.72 3.84
C TYR A 47 -3.01 2.79 4.05
N VAL A 48 -2.05 2.83 3.14
CA VAL A 48 -0.85 1.97 3.15
C VAL A 48 0.25 2.52 4.06
N GLY A 49 0.27 3.85 4.28
CA GLY A 49 1.34 4.52 5.03
C GLY A 49 1.52 4.05 6.47
N PRO A 50 0.47 3.98 7.31
CA PRO A 50 0.58 3.52 8.70
C PRO A 50 1.17 2.10 8.83
N PRO A 51 0.70 1.06 8.10
CA PRO A 51 1.34 -0.25 8.11
C PRO A 51 2.82 -0.21 7.67
N VAL A 52 3.17 0.59 6.67
CA VAL A 52 4.56 0.75 6.22
C VAL A 52 5.44 1.38 7.29
N ALA A 53 5.01 2.50 7.89
CA ALA A 53 5.75 3.16 8.95
C ALA A 53 5.98 2.24 10.15
N LYS A 54 4.94 1.55 10.61
CA LYS A 54 4.99 0.58 11.70
C LYS A 54 5.93 -0.58 11.41
N TYR A 55 5.83 -1.17 10.19
CA TYR A 55 6.68 -2.27 9.78
C TYR A 55 8.15 -1.84 9.74
N LEU A 56 8.44 -0.72 9.06
CA LEU A 56 9.80 -0.20 8.94
C LEU A 56 10.40 0.15 10.30
N ARG A 57 9.63 0.73 11.23
CA ARG A 57 10.10 1.01 12.59
C ARG A 57 10.46 -0.27 13.33
N THR A 58 9.71 -1.37 13.12
CA THR A 58 10.00 -2.66 13.75
C THR A 58 11.20 -3.37 13.11
N ALA A 59 11.23 -3.39 11.77
CA ALA A 59 12.28 -4.09 11.02
C ALA A 59 13.61 -3.32 10.99
N ARG A 60 13.56 -1.98 11.16
CA ARG A 60 14.70 -1.06 11.09
C ARG A 60 14.63 -0.05 12.26
N PRO A 61 14.84 -0.47 13.52
CA PRO A 61 14.64 0.39 14.69
C PRO A 61 15.50 1.67 14.65
N ASP A 62 16.70 1.60 14.05
CA ASP A 62 17.63 2.73 13.93
C ASP A 62 17.43 3.60 12.69
N ALA A 63 16.48 3.26 11.81
CA ALA A 63 16.22 4.06 10.62
C ALA A 63 15.61 5.42 10.96
N THR A 64 16.01 6.46 10.22
CA THR A 64 15.33 7.75 10.23
C THR A 64 14.19 7.73 9.22
N LEU A 65 12.96 7.68 9.70
CA LEU A 65 11.75 7.67 8.87
C LEU A 65 11.16 9.08 8.79
N ARG A 66 11.01 9.61 7.58
CA ARG A 66 10.36 10.89 7.28
C ARG A 66 9.05 10.67 6.54
N GLY A 67 7.98 11.32 6.99
CA GLY A 67 6.72 11.38 6.28
C GLY A 67 6.54 12.71 5.55
N PHE A 68 5.94 12.69 4.36
CA PHE A 68 5.48 13.87 3.64
C PHE A 68 4.10 13.63 3.04
N ASP A 69 3.11 14.42 3.45
CA ASP A 69 1.72 14.25 3.05
C ASP A 69 0.99 15.59 3.07
N ASN A 70 -0.05 15.73 2.27
CA ASN A 70 -0.92 16.91 2.30
C ASN A 70 -2.09 16.79 3.29
N ALA A 71 -2.19 15.65 3.98
CA ALA A 71 -3.14 15.39 5.06
C ALA A 71 -4.63 15.36 4.66
N TYR A 72 -4.99 15.06 3.39
CA TYR A 72 -6.40 14.91 3.00
C TYR A 72 -7.17 13.95 3.91
N PHE A 73 -6.51 12.88 4.35
CA PHE A 73 -7.11 11.79 5.13
C PHE A 73 -6.61 11.75 6.57
N ALA A 74 -6.02 12.83 7.09
CA ALA A 74 -5.46 12.87 8.43
C ALA A 74 -6.49 12.51 9.52
N HIS A 75 -7.73 12.99 9.37
CA HIS A 75 -8.83 12.77 10.29
C HIS A 75 -9.49 11.39 10.19
N CYS A 76 -9.20 10.61 9.12
CA CYS A 76 -9.79 9.29 8.90
C CYS A 76 -9.14 8.20 9.77
N LEU A 77 -8.90 8.47 11.05
CA LEU A 77 -8.33 7.51 11.99
C LEU A 77 -9.38 6.45 12.39
N THR A 78 -8.96 5.20 12.39
CA THR A 78 -9.82 4.05 12.63
C THR A 78 -9.50 3.36 13.95
N GLY A 79 -10.00 3.95 15.05
CA GLY A 79 -9.85 3.40 16.38
C GLY A 79 -8.41 3.40 16.92
N ALA A 80 -7.52 4.15 16.30
CA ALA A 80 -6.16 4.33 16.79
C ALA A 80 -6.18 5.18 18.06
N SER A 81 -5.64 4.65 19.15
CA SER A 81 -5.45 5.40 20.41
C SER A 81 -4.27 6.35 20.36
N VAL A 82 -3.42 6.24 19.33
CA VAL A 82 -2.20 7.01 19.12
C VAL A 82 -2.07 7.31 17.64
N PHE A 83 -1.54 8.47 17.29
CA PHE A 83 -1.27 8.81 15.90
C PHE A 83 -0.28 7.83 15.27
N PRO A 84 -0.57 7.27 14.09
CA PRO A 84 0.35 6.35 13.39
C PRO A 84 1.71 6.98 13.08
N GLU A 85 1.76 8.31 12.92
CA GLU A 85 2.95 9.09 12.63
C GLU A 85 3.98 9.06 13.76
N ARG A 86 3.63 8.57 14.96
CA ARG A 86 4.60 8.36 16.05
C ARG A 86 5.73 7.37 15.68
N ASP A 87 5.49 6.51 14.70
CA ASP A 87 6.48 5.56 14.20
C ASP A 87 7.52 6.24 13.28
N LEU A 88 7.26 7.49 12.87
CA LEU A 88 8.19 8.34 12.13
C LEU A 88 9.07 9.16 13.07
N ASN A 89 10.23 9.59 12.58
CA ASN A 89 11.07 10.58 13.27
C ASN A 89 10.64 12.02 12.96
N GLU A 90 10.16 12.22 11.71
CA GLU A 90 9.80 13.56 11.22
C GLU A 90 8.54 13.45 10.34
N GLN A 91 7.58 14.36 10.53
CA GLN A 91 6.40 14.51 9.68
C GLN A 91 6.36 15.91 9.08
N PHE A 92 6.30 15.97 7.75
CA PHE A 92 6.16 17.21 6.99
C PHE A 92 4.81 17.23 6.29
N TYR A 93 4.25 18.43 6.17
CA TYR A 93 2.96 18.66 5.52
C TYR A 93 3.14 19.52 4.28
N GLY A 94 2.55 19.07 3.16
CA GLY A 94 2.62 19.80 1.91
C GLY A 94 2.11 18.98 0.73
N ASP A 95 1.94 19.66 -0.39
CA ASP A 95 1.57 19.03 -1.64
C ASP A 95 2.80 18.41 -2.31
N VAL A 96 2.70 17.14 -2.68
CA VAL A 96 3.79 16.42 -3.35
C VAL A 96 4.17 17.04 -4.71
N ARG A 97 3.25 17.78 -5.35
CA ARG A 97 3.53 18.53 -6.60
C ARG A 97 4.60 19.61 -6.42
N THR A 98 4.74 20.09 -5.20
CA THR A 98 5.70 21.16 -4.85
C THR A 98 6.67 20.73 -3.75
N ILE A 99 6.89 19.41 -3.57
CA ILE A 99 7.81 18.91 -2.54
C ILE A 99 9.22 19.50 -2.74
N PRO A 100 9.81 20.13 -1.71
CA PRO A 100 11.17 20.66 -1.80
C PRO A 100 12.20 19.53 -1.97
N VAL A 101 13.20 19.75 -2.82
CA VAL A 101 14.30 18.76 -3.04
C VAL A 101 15.09 18.50 -1.74
N GLU A 102 15.11 19.46 -0.83
CA GLU A 102 15.73 19.36 0.50
C GLU A 102 15.17 18.21 1.33
N MET A 103 13.90 17.82 1.10
CA MET A 103 13.27 16.66 1.77
C MET A 103 13.98 15.36 1.44
N MET A 104 14.62 15.28 0.26
CA MET A 104 15.29 14.08 -0.24
C MET A 104 16.80 14.07 0.07
N ARG A 105 17.40 15.22 0.42
CA ARG A 105 18.83 15.29 0.71
C ARG A 105 19.23 14.43 1.89
N GLY A 106 20.26 13.60 1.67
CA GLY A 106 20.76 12.65 2.65
C GLY A 106 19.80 11.48 2.93
N CYS A 107 18.71 11.32 2.16
CA CYS A 107 17.92 10.11 2.19
C CYS A 107 18.61 9.02 1.36
N ASP A 108 18.61 7.79 1.89
CA ASP A 108 19.07 6.60 1.17
C ASP A 108 17.97 6.08 0.25
N ALA A 109 16.71 6.19 0.67
CA ALA A 109 15.56 5.74 -0.12
C ALA A 109 14.39 6.74 -0.09
N VAL A 110 13.62 6.75 -1.18
CA VAL A 110 12.32 7.41 -1.29
C VAL A 110 11.26 6.38 -1.61
N VAL A 111 10.19 6.33 -0.80
CA VAL A 111 9.02 5.48 -1.00
C VAL A 111 7.85 6.37 -1.43
N GLN A 112 7.48 6.28 -2.71
CA GLN A 112 6.44 7.10 -3.33
C GLN A 112 5.09 6.38 -3.24
N LEU A 113 4.30 6.69 -2.20
CA LEU A 113 2.93 6.20 -2.00
C LEU A 113 1.87 7.23 -2.37
N ALA A 114 2.23 8.53 -2.39
CA ALA A 114 1.28 9.61 -2.67
C ALA A 114 0.61 9.42 -4.04
N ALA A 115 -0.71 9.26 -4.04
CA ALA A 115 -1.49 9.04 -5.25
C ALA A 115 -2.99 9.27 -5.01
N ILE A 116 -3.71 9.64 -6.07
CA ILE A 116 -5.15 9.45 -6.18
C ILE A 116 -5.35 7.97 -6.55
N SER A 117 -5.88 7.16 -5.63
CA SER A 117 -5.54 5.74 -5.54
C SER A 117 -6.67 4.75 -5.83
N ASN A 118 -7.70 5.10 -6.58
CA ASN A 118 -8.68 4.15 -7.10
C ASN A 118 -9.37 4.68 -8.36
N ASP A 119 -10.10 3.80 -9.04
CA ASP A 119 -10.80 4.14 -10.29
C ASP A 119 -11.89 5.21 -10.10
N PRO A 120 -12.77 5.15 -9.06
CA PRO A 120 -13.77 6.19 -8.85
C PRO A 120 -13.18 7.59 -8.67
N MET A 121 -12.12 7.73 -7.85
CA MET A 121 -11.43 9.02 -7.70
C MET A 121 -10.71 9.42 -8.98
N GLY A 122 -10.01 8.46 -9.62
CA GLY A 122 -9.29 8.68 -10.86
C GLY A 122 -10.19 9.15 -11.99
N ASN A 123 -11.41 8.61 -12.11
CA ASN A 123 -12.37 9.01 -13.13
C ASN A 123 -12.98 10.40 -12.83
N GLN A 124 -13.21 10.72 -11.56
CA GLN A 124 -13.78 12.02 -11.17
C GLN A 124 -12.73 13.15 -11.29
N PHE A 125 -11.47 12.87 -11.01
CA PHE A 125 -10.36 13.84 -11.00
C PHE A 125 -9.26 13.42 -11.98
N GLU A 126 -9.60 13.17 -13.26
CA GLU A 126 -8.69 12.57 -14.24
C GLU A 126 -7.41 13.40 -14.44
N ALA A 127 -7.54 14.70 -14.69
CA ALA A 127 -6.38 15.58 -14.89
C ALA A 127 -5.47 15.63 -13.65
N VAL A 128 -6.05 15.78 -12.47
CA VAL A 128 -5.32 15.80 -11.21
C VAL A 128 -4.68 14.45 -10.91
N THR A 129 -5.34 13.36 -11.27
CA THR A 129 -4.80 11.99 -11.13
C THR A 129 -3.55 11.81 -11.99
N LEU A 130 -3.58 12.26 -13.25
CA LEU A 130 -2.41 12.23 -14.12
C LEU A 130 -1.28 13.12 -13.58
N ASP A 131 -1.60 14.30 -13.08
CA ASP A 131 -0.61 15.21 -12.53
C ASP A 131 0.06 14.67 -11.27
N ILE A 132 -0.71 14.23 -10.27
CA ILE A 132 -0.17 13.70 -9.02
C ILE A 132 0.51 12.34 -9.22
N ASN A 133 -0.14 11.40 -9.90
CA ASN A 133 0.35 10.03 -9.95
C ASN A 133 1.48 9.84 -10.97
N GLN A 134 1.48 10.56 -12.08
CA GLN A 134 2.47 10.42 -13.15
C GLN A 134 3.49 11.57 -13.10
N ASN A 135 3.08 12.80 -13.40
CA ASN A 135 4.00 13.92 -13.59
C ASN A 135 4.81 14.19 -12.32
N THR A 136 4.12 14.24 -11.19
CA THR A 136 4.76 14.49 -9.88
C THR A 136 5.68 13.33 -9.48
N THR A 137 5.28 12.07 -9.69
CA THR A 137 6.15 10.92 -9.42
C THR A 137 7.46 11.00 -10.21
N ILE A 138 7.38 11.37 -11.49
CA ILE A 138 8.56 11.55 -12.36
C ILE A 138 9.45 12.70 -11.83
N SER A 139 8.83 13.81 -11.44
CA SER A 139 9.54 14.98 -10.89
C SER A 139 10.26 14.64 -9.59
N ILE A 140 9.59 13.91 -8.68
CA ILE A 140 10.17 13.45 -7.42
C ILE A 140 11.34 12.50 -7.68
N ALA A 141 11.21 11.54 -8.61
CA ALA A 141 12.28 10.60 -8.93
C ALA A 141 13.51 11.32 -9.52
N LYS A 142 13.30 12.29 -10.42
CA LYS A 142 14.39 13.12 -10.95
C LYS A 142 15.06 13.97 -9.85
N ALA A 143 14.29 14.52 -8.92
CA ALA A 143 14.81 15.27 -7.79
C ALA A 143 15.57 14.36 -6.82
N ALA A 144 15.06 13.15 -6.54
CA ALA A 144 15.71 12.14 -5.71
C ALA A 144 17.07 11.71 -6.29
N ALA A 145 17.12 11.46 -7.61
CA ALA A 145 18.39 11.14 -8.30
C ALA A 145 19.41 12.28 -8.15
N LYS A 146 19.00 13.54 -8.35
CA LYS A 146 19.88 14.72 -8.17
C LYS A 146 20.32 14.91 -6.71
N ALA A 147 19.49 14.49 -5.74
CA ALA A 147 19.80 14.55 -4.31
C ALA A 147 20.73 13.42 -3.84
N GLY A 148 21.08 12.45 -4.71
CA GLY A 148 21.94 11.32 -4.40
C GLY A 148 21.24 10.17 -3.67
N VAL A 149 19.91 10.08 -3.78
CA VAL A 149 19.12 8.95 -3.28
C VAL A 149 19.54 7.67 -4.00
N LYS A 150 19.71 6.58 -3.26
CA LYS A 150 20.17 5.30 -3.81
C LYS A 150 19.04 4.44 -4.36
N ASN A 151 17.88 4.43 -3.67
CA ASN A 151 16.73 3.60 -4.01
C ASN A 151 15.46 4.43 -4.11
N PHE A 152 14.71 4.23 -5.19
CA PHE A 152 13.39 4.84 -5.39
C PHE A 152 12.36 3.73 -5.55
N VAL A 153 11.40 3.67 -4.62
CA VAL A 153 10.33 2.67 -4.60
C VAL A 153 9.03 3.33 -5.01
N PHE A 154 8.45 2.87 -6.11
CA PHE A 154 7.18 3.38 -6.62
C PHE A 154 6.06 2.37 -6.40
N ALA A 155 5.00 2.77 -5.69
CA ALA A 155 3.78 1.99 -5.56
C ALA A 155 2.97 2.04 -6.87
N SER A 156 3.25 1.09 -7.77
CA SER A 156 2.46 0.82 -8.96
C SER A 156 1.31 -0.14 -8.66
N SER A 157 0.64 -0.69 -9.66
CA SER A 157 -0.56 -1.51 -9.48
C SER A 157 -0.73 -2.54 -10.58
N CYS A 158 -1.19 -3.74 -10.25
CA CYS A 158 -1.62 -4.74 -11.24
C CYS A 158 -2.84 -4.30 -12.08
N SER A 159 -3.53 -3.22 -11.70
CA SER A 159 -4.60 -2.64 -12.53
C SER A 159 -4.13 -2.22 -13.93
N VAL A 160 -2.82 -2.08 -14.15
CA VAL A 160 -2.21 -1.80 -15.47
C VAL A 160 -2.51 -2.90 -16.50
N TYR A 161 -2.85 -4.12 -16.07
CA TYR A 161 -3.24 -5.22 -16.97
C TYR A 161 -4.67 -5.07 -17.50
N GLY A 162 -5.54 -4.34 -16.81
CA GLY A 162 -6.91 -4.02 -17.24
C GLY A 162 -7.78 -5.25 -17.43
N ILE A 163 -8.26 -5.49 -18.66
CA ILE A 163 -9.02 -6.68 -19.04
C ILE A 163 -8.03 -7.73 -19.53
N ALA A 164 -7.92 -8.84 -18.83
CA ALA A 164 -7.01 -9.89 -19.21
C ALA A 164 -7.70 -11.27 -19.13
N LYS A 165 -7.93 -11.88 -20.31
CA LYS A 165 -8.39 -13.26 -20.42
C LYS A 165 -7.20 -14.18 -20.61
N GLY A 166 -7.32 -15.42 -20.15
CA GLY A 166 -6.28 -16.45 -20.30
C GLY A 166 -5.41 -16.60 -19.07
N PRO A 167 -4.12 -17.00 -19.21
CA PRO A 167 -3.25 -17.28 -18.07
C PRO A 167 -2.95 -16.06 -17.22
N PRO A 168 -2.49 -16.24 -15.96
CA PRO A 168 -2.05 -15.16 -15.10
C PRO A 168 -0.99 -14.27 -15.76
N ARG A 169 -1.11 -12.94 -15.60
CA ARG A 169 -0.28 -11.92 -16.25
C ARG A 169 1.09 -11.84 -15.59
N LYS A 170 2.12 -11.86 -16.43
CA LYS A 170 3.51 -11.64 -16.07
C LYS A 170 3.93 -10.20 -16.41
N GLU A 171 5.06 -9.78 -15.91
CA GLU A 171 5.61 -8.44 -16.12
C GLU A 171 5.88 -8.13 -17.60
N THR A 172 6.17 -9.16 -18.39
CA THR A 172 6.44 -9.07 -19.84
C THR A 172 5.19 -9.05 -20.71
N ASP A 173 4.01 -9.31 -20.14
CA ASP A 173 2.76 -9.36 -20.90
C ASP A 173 2.28 -7.95 -21.28
N PRO A 174 1.50 -7.83 -22.37
CA PRO A 174 0.92 -6.56 -22.77
C PRO A 174 0.08 -5.91 -21.66
N LEU A 175 0.27 -4.61 -21.49
CA LEU A 175 -0.48 -3.77 -20.55
C LEU A 175 -1.68 -3.16 -21.26
N ASN A 176 -2.84 -3.14 -20.60
CA ASN A 176 -4.08 -2.60 -21.16
C ASN A 176 -4.82 -1.75 -20.11
N PRO A 177 -4.25 -0.60 -19.67
CA PRO A 177 -4.84 0.25 -18.65
C PRO A 177 -6.12 0.91 -19.18
N ILE A 178 -7.25 0.70 -18.49
CA ILE A 178 -8.57 1.22 -18.91
C ILE A 178 -9.00 2.48 -18.16
N THR A 179 -8.47 2.71 -16.95
CA THR A 179 -8.84 3.83 -16.08
C THR A 179 -7.76 4.89 -16.04
N ALA A 180 -8.10 6.13 -15.68
CA ALA A 180 -7.14 7.21 -15.49
C ALA A 180 -6.07 6.82 -14.44
N TYR A 181 -6.49 6.13 -13.38
CA TYR A 181 -5.57 5.59 -12.36
C TYR A 181 -4.55 4.61 -12.96
N ALA A 182 -5.00 3.59 -13.70
CA ALA A 182 -4.11 2.62 -14.30
C ALA A 182 -3.19 3.24 -15.36
N LYS A 183 -3.72 4.17 -16.19
CA LYS A 183 -2.95 4.94 -17.18
C LYS A 183 -1.86 5.78 -16.51
N SER A 184 -2.16 6.45 -15.39
CA SER A 184 -1.18 7.25 -14.66
C SER A 184 -0.06 6.40 -14.06
N LYS A 185 -0.36 5.18 -13.58
CA LYS A 185 0.65 4.27 -13.05
C LYS A 185 1.61 3.80 -14.13
N ILE A 186 1.11 3.33 -15.27
CA ILE A 186 1.97 2.86 -16.36
C ILE A 186 2.74 4.01 -17.03
N GLY A 187 2.12 5.19 -17.16
CA GLY A 187 2.83 6.38 -17.65
C GLY A 187 4.02 6.76 -16.78
N ALA A 188 3.88 6.67 -15.44
CA ALA A 188 4.98 6.87 -14.52
C ALA A 188 6.07 5.78 -14.70
N GLU A 189 5.71 4.48 -14.79
CA GLU A 189 6.68 3.40 -15.00
C GLU A 189 7.53 3.62 -16.26
N TRP A 190 6.91 3.99 -17.38
CA TRP A 190 7.62 4.23 -18.65
C TRP A 190 8.64 5.38 -18.58
N GLU A 191 8.31 6.43 -17.83
CA GLU A 191 9.22 7.55 -17.67
C GLU A 191 10.30 7.28 -16.61
N LEU A 192 9.96 6.58 -15.51
CA LEU A 192 10.93 6.17 -14.49
C LEU A 192 12.05 5.30 -15.09
N GLN A 193 11.72 4.42 -16.03
CA GLN A 193 12.70 3.57 -16.74
C GLN A 193 13.73 4.38 -17.53
N LYS A 194 13.35 5.56 -18.03
CA LYS A 194 14.18 6.42 -18.88
C LYS A 194 15.08 7.38 -18.11
N ILE A 195 14.91 7.49 -16.79
CA ILE A 195 15.73 8.41 -15.98
C ILE A 195 17.18 7.93 -16.02
N ASP A 196 18.08 8.79 -16.52
CA ASP A 196 19.52 8.54 -16.52
C ASP A 196 20.10 8.82 -15.13
N THR A 197 20.41 7.75 -14.39
CA THR A 197 20.86 7.80 -12.99
C THR A 197 21.40 6.46 -12.54
N ASP A 198 22.27 6.45 -11.54
CA ASP A 198 22.69 5.24 -10.83
C ASP A 198 21.71 4.79 -9.76
N MET A 199 20.69 5.59 -9.48
CA MET A 199 19.62 5.25 -8.52
C MET A 199 18.88 3.99 -8.96
N VAL A 200 18.71 3.04 -8.04
CA VAL A 200 17.91 1.83 -8.28
C VAL A 200 16.44 2.16 -8.15
N VAL A 201 15.66 1.90 -9.19
CA VAL A 201 14.22 2.20 -9.23
C VAL A 201 13.44 0.89 -9.23
N THR A 202 12.49 0.75 -8.30
CA THR A 202 11.61 -0.41 -8.20
C THR A 202 10.15 0.03 -8.27
N SER A 203 9.45 -0.36 -9.33
CA SER A 203 8.01 -0.18 -9.47
C SER A 203 7.30 -1.45 -9.02
N LEU A 204 6.68 -1.42 -7.83
CA LEU A 204 5.93 -2.54 -7.28
C LEU A 204 4.50 -2.50 -7.82
N ARG A 205 4.17 -3.36 -8.79
CA ARG A 205 2.81 -3.55 -9.28
C ARG A 205 2.04 -4.37 -8.26
N PHE A 206 1.51 -3.69 -7.24
CA PHE A 206 0.77 -4.36 -6.18
C PHE A 206 -0.51 -5.00 -6.68
N ALA A 207 -0.79 -6.21 -6.18
CA ALA A 207 -2.12 -6.79 -6.16
C ALA A 207 -3.11 -5.86 -5.45
N THR A 208 -4.41 -6.09 -5.56
CA THR A 208 -5.43 -5.27 -4.90
C THR A 208 -5.22 -5.29 -3.39
N ALA A 209 -4.99 -4.11 -2.82
CA ALA A 209 -4.76 -3.97 -1.38
C ALA A 209 -5.99 -4.37 -0.57
N CYS A 210 -5.78 -5.00 0.58
CA CYS A 210 -6.81 -5.31 1.58
C CYS A 210 -6.22 -5.26 2.99
N GLY A 211 -7.05 -5.48 4.01
CA GLY A 211 -6.61 -5.63 5.39
C GLY A 211 -6.80 -4.38 6.27
N MET A 212 -6.52 -4.55 7.56
CA MET A 212 -6.73 -3.51 8.56
C MET A 212 -5.59 -2.49 8.57
N SER A 213 -5.93 -1.22 8.70
CA SER A 213 -5.00 -0.10 8.81
C SER A 213 -5.54 0.93 9.79
N ASP A 214 -4.66 1.69 10.44
CA ASP A 214 -5.06 2.81 11.31
C ASP A 214 -5.76 3.95 10.53
N ARG A 215 -5.67 3.93 9.19
CA ARG A 215 -6.47 4.74 8.26
C ARG A 215 -7.20 3.85 7.28
N LEU A 216 -8.07 2.99 7.81
CA LEU A 216 -8.86 2.03 7.03
C LEU A 216 -9.66 2.74 5.93
N ARG A 217 -9.81 2.06 4.81
CA ARG A 217 -10.73 2.45 3.74
C ARG A 217 -11.62 1.28 3.36
N LEU A 218 -12.90 1.54 3.13
CA LEU A 218 -13.89 0.52 2.80
C LEU A 218 -14.28 0.49 1.31
N ASP A 219 -13.63 1.29 0.48
CA ASP A 219 -13.80 1.29 -0.98
C ASP A 219 -12.90 0.26 -1.69
N LEU A 220 -12.52 -0.81 -0.98
CA LEU A 220 -11.77 -1.98 -1.46
C LEU A 220 -12.61 -3.24 -1.24
N VAL A 221 -12.63 -4.14 -2.23
CA VAL A 221 -13.60 -5.23 -2.31
C VAL A 221 -13.68 -6.10 -1.04
N LEU A 222 -12.55 -6.57 -0.50
CA LEU A 222 -12.56 -7.39 0.71
C LEU A 222 -12.98 -6.59 1.93
N ASN A 223 -12.48 -5.36 2.08
CA ASN A 223 -12.78 -4.48 3.20
C ASN A 223 -14.27 -4.10 3.20
N ASP A 224 -14.86 -3.81 2.02
CA ASP A 224 -16.30 -3.53 1.85
C ASP A 224 -17.15 -4.75 2.26
N PHE A 225 -16.77 -5.95 1.82
CA PHE A 225 -17.51 -7.17 2.16
C PHE A 225 -17.52 -7.44 3.67
N VAL A 226 -16.37 -7.29 4.34
CA VAL A 226 -16.29 -7.45 5.79
C VAL A 226 -17.11 -6.37 6.50
N ALA A 227 -17.06 -5.11 6.04
CA ALA A 227 -17.88 -4.05 6.59
C ALA A 227 -19.37 -4.31 6.41
N CYS A 228 -19.82 -4.78 5.25
CA CYS A 228 -21.19 -5.20 4.99
C CYS A 228 -21.62 -6.34 5.90
N ALA A 229 -20.79 -7.37 6.08
CA ALA A 229 -21.07 -8.51 6.95
C ALA A 229 -21.27 -8.07 8.41
N ILE A 230 -20.43 -7.15 8.91
CA ILE A 230 -20.49 -6.66 10.30
C ILE A 230 -21.65 -5.69 10.52
N SER A 231 -21.92 -4.75 9.60
CA SER A 231 -22.91 -3.69 9.80
C SER A 231 -24.33 -4.06 9.38
N ARG A 232 -24.46 -4.92 8.34
CA ARG A 232 -25.76 -5.27 7.75
C ARG A 232 -26.12 -6.75 7.87
N GLY A 233 -25.16 -7.64 8.15
CA GLY A 233 -25.32 -9.08 8.08
C GLY A 233 -25.59 -9.59 6.65
N GLU A 234 -25.28 -8.80 5.62
CA GLU A 234 -25.51 -9.17 4.23
C GLU A 234 -24.42 -8.56 3.33
N ILE A 235 -23.91 -9.38 2.39
CA ILE A 235 -23.00 -8.99 1.35
C ILE A 235 -23.73 -9.04 0.01
N THR A 236 -23.76 -7.92 -0.73
CA THR A 236 -24.30 -7.86 -2.09
C THR A 236 -23.15 -7.77 -3.08
N VAL A 237 -22.99 -8.80 -3.90
CA VAL A 237 -22.06 -8.82 -5.02
C VAL A 237 -22.76 -8.24 -6.25
N LEU A 238 -22.31 -7.05 -6.69
CA LEU A 238 -22.96 -6.30 -7.78
C LEU A 238 -22.68 -6.86 -9.18
N SER A 239 -21.68 -7.75 -9.32
CA SER A 239 -21.37 -8.51 -10.56
C SER A 239 -21.88 -9.95 -10.43
N ASP A 240 -21.67 -10.76 -11.47
CA ASP A 240 -21.92 -12.19 -11.45
C ASP A 240 -20.95 -12.99 -10.53
N GLY A 241 -20.03 -12.28 -9.87
CA GLY A 241 -19.04 -12.85 -8.97
C GLY A 241 -17.87 -13.56 -9.65
N SER A 242 -17.86 -13.68 -10.97
CA SER A 242 -16.80 -14.36 -11.74
C SER A 242 -15.48 -13.58 -11.89
N PRO A 243 -15.43 -12.23 -11.80
CA PRO A 243 -14.18 -11.49 -11.98
C PRO A 243 -13.09 -11.90 -11.00
N TRP A 244 -11.87 -12.04 -11.53
CA TRP A 244 -10.68 -12.32 -10.74
C TRP A 244 -10.06 -11.06 -10.14
N ARG A 245 -9.60 -11.17 -8.90
CA ARG A 245 -8.86 -10.14 -8.17
C ARG A 245 -7.70 -10.77 -7.41
N PRO A 246 -6.46 -10.49 -7.78
CA PRO A 246 -5.34 -10.78 -6.89
C PRO A 246 -5.40 -9.86 -5.69
N LEU A 247 -5.16 -10.39 -4.49
CA LEU A 247 -5.15 -9.61 -3.24
C LEU A 247 -3.77 -9.61 -2.59
N ILE A 248 -3.48 -8.52 -1.86
CA ILE A 248 -2.35 -8.39 -0.94
C ILE A 248 -2.77 -7.61 0.30
N ASP A 249 -2.45 -8.14 1.49
CA ASP A 249 -2.66 -7.41 2.73
C ASP A 249 -1.69 -6.22 2.84
N VAL A 250 -2.12 -5.12 3.44
CA VAL A 250 -1.29 -3.91 3.61
C VAL A 250 -0.03 -4.16 4.44
N ALA A 251 -0.06 -5.16 5.34
CA ALA A 251 1.13 -5.58 6.07
C ALA A 251 2.18 -6.23 5.15
N ASP A 252 1.72 -6.98 4.15
CA ASP A 252 2.59 -7.60 3.14
C ASP A 252 3.06 -6.60 2.08
N MET A 253 2.28 -5.55 1.80
CA MET A 253 2.77 -4.42 1.01
C MET A 253 3.98 -3.75 1.69
N ALA A 254 3.94 -3.61 3.00
CA ALA A 254 5.06 -3.05 3.76
C ALA A 254 6.32 -3.93 3.66
N ARG A 255 6.18 -5.25 3.67
CA ARG A 255 7.28 -6.21 3.45
C ARG A 255 7.92 -6.07 2.07
N ALA A 256 7.10 -5.97 1.03
CA ALA A 256 7.59 -5.77 -0.33
C ALA A 256 8.31 -4.42 -0.49
N ILE A 257 7.83 -3.36 0.17
CA ILE A 257 8.49 -2.05 0.19
C ILE A 257 9.82 -2.14 0.91
N ASP A 258 9.90 -2.84 2.04
CA ASP A 258 11.14 -3.04 2.80
C ASP A 258 12.22 -3.71 1.95
N TRP A 259 11.88 -4.75 1.18
CA TRP A 259 12.78 -5.35 0.20
C TRP A 259 13.27 -4.33 -0.85
N ALA A 260 12.35 -3.55 -1.40
CA ALA A 260 12.67 -2.63 -2.49
C ALA A 260 13.56 -1.45 -2.04
N ILE A 261 13.51 -1.06 -0.76
CA ILE A 261 14.35 -0.01 -0.16
C ILE A 261 15.85 -0.35 -0.26
N ASP A 262 16.23 -1.62 -0.15
CA ASP A 262 17.63 -2.07 -0.18
C ASP A 262 17.95 -2.91 -1.43
N ARG A 263 17.05 -3.00 -2.40
CA ARG A 263 17.27 -3.81 -3.59
C ARG A 263 18.51 -3.32 -4.34
N PRO A 264 19.54 -4.16 -4.54
CA PRO A 264 20.69 -3.79 -5.33
C PRO A 264 20.40 -3.94 -6.84
N ALA A 265 21.13 -3.21 -7.69
CA ALA A 265 20.95 -3.28 -9.14
C ALA A 265 21.18 -4.68 -9.73
N GLN A 266 21.99 -5.53 -9.08
CA GLN A 266 22.23 -6.91 -9.48
C GLN A 266 20.97 -7.79 -9.35
N ASN A 267 20.04 -7.40 -8.48
CA ASN A 267 18.78 -8.09 -8.25
C ASN A 267 17.66 -7.50 -9.12
N GLY A 268 17.64 -7.81 -10.41
CA GLY A 268 16.62 -7.39 -11.37
C GLY A 268 16.91 -6.11 -12.16
N GLY A 269 18.14 -5.60 -12.13
CA GLY A 269 18.54 -4.41 -12.89
C GLY A 269 18.35 -3.08 -12.15
N ARG A 270 18.86 -2.00 -12.72
CA ARG A 270 18.70 -0.65 -12.17
C ARG A 270 17.22 -0.23 -12.12
N TYR A 271 16.46 -0.49 -13.16
CA TYR A 271 15.00 -0.35 -13.19
C TYR A 271 14.35 -1.72 -13.19
N LEU A 272 13.36 -1.89 -12.32
CA LEU A 272 12.55 -3.11 -12.24
C LEU A 272 11.08 -2.74 -12.02
N ALA A 273 10.20 -3.21 -12.92
CA ALA A 273 8.78 -3.32 -12.63
C ALA A 273 8.48 -4.78 -12.28
N VAL A 274 7.87 -5.04 -11.13
CA VAL A 274 7.60 -6.39 -10.65
C VAL A 274 6.22 -6.49 -10.02
N ASN A 275 5.50 -7.57 -10.32
CA ASN A 275 4.22 -7.87 -9.69
C ASN A 275 4.44 -8.27 -8.23
N ALA A 276 3.84 -7.53 -7.29
CA ALA A 276 4.00 -7.77 -5.86
C ALA A 276 2.71 -8.37 -5.26
N GLY A 277 2.82 -9.63 -4.83
CA GLY A 277 1.72 -10.44 -4.31
C GLY A 277 2.12 -11.90 -4.21
N SER A 278 1.14 -12.82 -4.28
CA SER A 278 1.38 -14.26 -4.26
C SER A 278 0.45 -15.00 -5.23
N ASN A 279 0.95 -16.09 -5.86
CA ASN A 279 0.22 -16.87 -6.88
C ASN A 279 -1.04 -17.54 -6.32
N ASP A 280 -1.04 -17.91 -5.06
CA ASP A 280 -2.15 -18.53 -4.33
C ASP A 280 -3.24 -17.53 -3.92
N ARG A 281 -3.03 -16.22 -4.18
CA ARG A 281 -3.95 -15.15 -3.77
C ARG A 281 -4.69 -14.47 -4.91
N ASN A 282 -4.93 -15.22 -5.99
CA ASN A 282 -5.85 -14.85 -7.06
C ASN A 282 -7.24 -15.43 -6.74
N TYR A 283 -8.22 -14.58 -6.42
CA TYR A 283 -9.57 -14.99 -6.02
C TYR A 283 -10.62 -14.48 -6.99
N GLN A 284 -11.71 -15.23 -7.14
CA GLN A 284 -12.92 -14.67 -7.73
C GLN A 284 -13.69 -13.84 -6.68
N VAL A 285 -14.40 -12.82 -7.12
CA VAL A 285 -15.16 -11.92 -6.22
C VAL A 285 -16.17 -12.71 -5.38
N ARG A 286 -16.83 -13.76 -5.96
CA ARG A 286 -17.74 -14.65 -5.23
C ARG A 286 -17.04 -15.45 -4.13
N ASP A 287 -15.80 -15.85 -4.35
CA ASP A 287 -15.05 -16.63 -3.35
C ASP A 287 -14.71 -15.75 -2.14
N LEU A 288 -14.38 -14.47 -2.38
CA LEU A 288 -14.17 -13.49 -1.32
C LEU A 288 -15.43 -13.28 -0.48
N ALA A 289 -16.59 -13.12 -1.13
CA ALA A 289 -17.87 -12.93 -0.41
C ALA A 289 -18.21 -14.17 0.43
N ASN A 290 -18.01 -15.38 -0.11
CA ASN A 290 -18.26 -16.63 0.60
C ASN A 290 -17.29 -16.83 1.77
N ALA A 291 -15.99 -16.50 1.61
CA ALA A 291 -15.01 -16.57 2.68
C ALA A 291 -15.36 -15.62 3.84
N VAL A 292 -15.78 -14.40 3.55
CA VAL A 292 -16.25 -13.45 4.57
C VAL A 292 -17.49 -13.95 5.28
N ALA A 293 -18.47 -14.51 4.56
CA ALA A 293 -19.68 -15.07 5.16
C ALA A 293 -19.39 -16.28 6.06
N ALA A 294 -18.44 -17.13 5.67
CA ALA A 294 -17.97 -18.25 6.50
C ALA A 294 -17.31 -17.76 7.80
N ALA A 295 -16.52 -16.67 7.72
CA ALA A 295 -15.81 -16.09 8.87
C ALA A 295 -16.72 -15.29 9.81
N ASN A 296 -17.91 -14.84 9.35
CA ASN A 296 -18.91 -14.12 10.16
C ASN A 296 -20.28 -14.84 10.04
N PRO A 297 -20.52 -15.91 10.83
CA PRO A 297 -21.74 -16.71 10.75
C PRO A 297 -23.01 -15.88 10.84
N GLY A 298 -24.01 -16.23 10.01
CA GLY A 298 -25.28 -15.50 9.88
C GLY A 298 -25.26 -14.45 8.77
N THR A 299 -24.12 -14.18 8.14
CA THR A 299 -24.03 -13.29 6.97
C THR A 299 -24.67 -13.95 5.74
N LYS A 300 -25.56 -13.22 5.08
CA LYS A 300 -26.16 -13.62 3.80
C LYS A 300 -25.30 -13.14 2.63
N VAL A 301 -25.17 -13.93 1.57
CA VAL A 301 -24.51 -13.54 0.33
C VAL A 301 -25.53 -13.50 -0.79
N SER A 302 -25.67 -12.36 -1.44
CA SER A 302 -26.51 -12.14 -2.61
C SER A 302 -25.63 -11.80 -3.82
N ILE A 303 -25.71 -12.58 -4.89
CA ILE A 303 -24.92 -12.40 -6.12
C ILE A 303 -25.89 -12.05 -7.26
N ASN A 304 -25.65 -10.94 -7.94
CA ASN A 304 -26.43 -10.55 -9.10
C ASN A 304 -25.97 -11.31 -10.37
N THR A 305 -26.47 -12.54 -10.52
CA THR A 305 -26.11 -13.43 -11.64
C THR A 305 -26.51 -12.89 -13.02
N LEU A 306 -27.36 -11.85 -13.08
CA LEU A 306 -27.80 -11.20 -14.32
C LEU A 306 -27.00 -9.92 -14.61
N ALA A 307 -26.09 -9.53 -13.74
CA ALA A 307 -25.25 -8.36 -13.96
C ALA A 307 -24.32 -8.55 -15.16
N PRO A 308 -23.99 -7.49 -15.89
CA PRO A 308 -22.91 -7.51 -16.86
C PRO A 308 -21.60 -7.97 -16.18
N VAL A 309 -20.81 -8.76 -16.91
CA VAL A 309 -19.48 -9.16 -16.42
C VAL A 309 -18.66 -7.91 -16.20
N ASP A 310 -18.13 -7.73 -14.98
CA ASP A 310 -17.19 -6.63 -14.70
C ASP A 310 -15.95 -6.79 -15.61
N SER A 311 -15.72 -5.82 -16.47
CA SER A 311 -14.63 -5.83 -17.43
C SER A 311 -13.24 -5.88 -16.79
N ARG A 312 -13.11 -5.48 -15.52
CA ARG A 312 -11.85 -5.54 -14.76
C ARG A 312 -11.66 -6.92 -14.16
N SER A 313 -11.12 -7.84 -14.94
CA SER A 313 -10.86 -9.22 -14.48
C SER A 313 -9.49 -9.65 -14.96
N TYR A 314 -8.61 -10.00 -14.03
CA TYR A 314 -7.26 -10.50 -14.33
C TYR A 314 -6.71 -11.32 -13.18
N GLN A 315 -5.98 -12.37 -13.53
CA GLN A 315 -5.08 -13.08 -12.64
C GLN A 315 -3.64 -12.60 -12.89
N VAL A 316 -2.79 -12.70 -11.88
CA VAL A 316 -1.40 -12.23 -11.96
C VAL A 316 -0.45 -13.33 -11.50
N ASP A 317 0.65 -13.48 -12.23
CA ASP A 317 1.78 -14.32 -11.86
C ASP A 317 2.78 -13.46 -11.05
N PHE A 318 3.13 -13.95 -9.88
CA PHE A 318 4.06 -13.31 -8.94
C PHE A 318 5.39 -14.07 -8.83
N GLY A 319 5.67 -14.97 -9.78
CA GLY A 319 6.86 -15.82 -9.76
C GLY A 319 8.16 -15.03 -9.78
N LEU A 320 8.20 -13.90 -10.50
CA LEU A 320 9.38 -13.03 -10.50
C LEU A 320 9.65 -12.42 -9.12
N PHE A 321 8.62 -11.90 -8.44
CA PHE A 321 8.75 -11.39 -7.07
C PHE A 321 9.19 -12.49 -6.10
N HIS A 322 8.63 -13.69 -6.24
CA HIS A 322 9.03 -14.84 -5.43
C HIS A 322 10.53 -15.15 -5.58
N SER A 323 11.05 -15.11 -6.79
CA SER A 323 12.46 -15.40 -7.07
C SER A 323 13.42 -14.30 -6.58
N LEU A 324 13.02 -13.01 -6.71
CA LEU A 324 13.88 -11.86 -6.37
C LEU A 324 13.81 -11.48 -4.88
N ALA A 325 12.71 -11.78 -4.20
CA ALA A 325 12.43 -11.38 -2.83
C ALA A 325 11.99 -12.56 -1.93
N PRO A 326 12.73 -13.69 -1.87
CA PRO A 326 12.28 -14.91 -1.18
C PRO A 326 11.97 -14.70 0.31
N ASN A 327 12.67 -13.78 0.97
CA ASN A 327 12.49 -13.48 2.40
C ASN A 327 11.40 -12.43 2.69
N HIS A 328 10.79 -11.84 1.64
CA HIS A 328 9.79 -10.77 1.77
C HIS A 328 8.45 -11.15 1.14
N GLN A 329 8.21 -12.46 1.02
CA GLN A 329 6.95 -12.97 0.50
C GLN A 329 5.76 -12.63 1.40
N PRO A 330 4.54 -12.47 0.84
CA PRO A 330 3.34 -12.28 1.63
C PRO A 330 3.11 -13.40 2.65
N LEU A 331 2.82 -13.02 3.89
CA LEU A 331 2.58 -13.93 5.02
C LEU A 331 1.11 -13.97 5.46
N VAL A 332 0.38 -12.87 5.27
CA VAL A 332 -1.02 -12.75 5.69
C VAL A 332 -1.91 -13.37 4.63
N ASP A 333 -2.55 -14.48 4.91
CA ASP A 333 -3.51 -15.13 4.01
C ASP A 333 -4.90 -14.47 4.04
N LEU A 334 -5.84 -14.99 3.24
CA LEU A 334 -7.19 -14.44 3.14
C LEU A 334 -7.94 -14.51 4.48
N ASP A 335 -7.87 -15.64 5.15
CA ASP A 335 -8.58 -15.86 6.42
C ASP A 335 -8.05 -14.92 7.49
N GLN A 336 -6.73 -14.76 7.58
CA GLN A 336 -6.09 -13.84 8.52
C GLN A 336 -6.46 -12.38 8.23
N SER A 337 -6.47 -11.96 6.94
CA SER A 337 -6.92 -10.61 6.54
C SER A 337 -8.36 -10.36 6.95
N ILE A 338 -9.27 -11.33 6.72
CA ILE A 338 -10.68 -11.25 7.11
C ILE A 338 -10.80 -11.14 8.64
N GLN A 339 -10.11 -11.99 9.40
CA GLN A 339 -10.17 -11.98 10.86
C GLN A 339 -9.64 -10.67 11.44
N ASN A 340 -8.53 -10.15 10.89
CA ASN A 340 -7.97 -8.86 11.29
C ASN A 340 -8.94 -7.70 11.03
N LEU A 341 -9.63 -7.69 9.88
CA LEU A 341 -10.66 -6.71 9.56
C LEU A 341 -11.86 -6.82 10.51
N ILE A 342 -12.39 -8.03 10.74
CA ILE A 342 -13.49 -8.28 11.68
C ILE A 342 -13.11 -7.77 13.07
N ALA A 343 -11.94 -8.14 13.57
CA ALA A 343 -11.46 -7.72 14.88
C ALA A 343 -11.27 -6.20 14.95
N GLY A 344 -10.74 -5.58 13.90
CA GLY A 344 -10.56 -4.13 13.80
C GLY A 344 -11.88 -3.38 13.83
N LEU A 345 -12.85 -3.77 13.00
CA LEU A 345 -14.18 -3.16 12.94
C LEU A 345 -14.95 -3.35 14.26
N LYS A 346 -14.85 -4.51 14.90
CA LYS A 346 -15.44 -4.75 16.23
C LYS A 346 -14.83 -3.84 17.30
N ARG A 347 -13.50 -3.65 17.32
CA ARG A 347 -12.85 -2.70 18.25
C ARG A 347 -13.33 -1.25 18.05
N MET A 348 -13.61 -0.86 16.81
CA MET A 348 -14.20 0.45 16.48
C MET A 348 -15.67 0.56 16.87
N ASN A 349 -16.31 -0.52 17.35
CA ASN A 349 -17.77 -0.60 17.53
C ASN A 349 -18.52 -0.22 16.23
N PHE A 350 -17.98 -0.66 15.09
CA PHE A 350 -18.50 -0.31 13.77
C PHE A 350 -19.90 -0.89 13.56
N LYS A 351 -20.89 -0.02 13.28
CA LYS A 351 -22.31 -0.37 13.08
C LYS A 351 -22.94 0.41 11.94
N ASP A 352 -22.16 1.26 11.26
CA ASP A 352 -22.67 2.13 10.21
C ASP A 352 -23.08 1.31 8.99
N ALA A 353 -24.38 1.15 8.79
CA ALA A 353 -24.93 0.48 7.61
C ALA A 353 -24.77 1.31 6.34
N ASP A 354 -24.63 2.62 6.46
CA ASP A 354 -24.50 3.56 5.35
C ASP A 354 -23.05 4.03 5.14
N PHE A 355 -22.08 3.26 5.63
CA PHE A 355 -20.65 3.59 5.58
C PHE A 355 -20.12 3.98 4.20
N ARG A 356 -20.80 3.60 3.12
CA ARG A 356 -20.45 4.00 1.76
C ARG A 356 -20.60 5.51 1.51
N PHE A 357 -21.20 6.24 2.43
CA PHE A 357 -21.27 7.71 2.46
C PHE A 357 -20.35 8.34 3.51
N SER A 358 -19.62 7.55 4.27
CA SER A 358 -18.76 7.99 5.37
C SER A 358 -17.32 8.35 4.95
N GLU A 359 -16.53 8.81 5.93
CA GLU A 359 -15.10 9.11 5.80
C GLU A 359 -14.23 7.87 5.48
N LEU A 360 -14.79 6.66 5.61
CA LEU A 360 -14.12 5.42 5.23
C LEU A 360 -14.08 5.20 3.71
N MET A 361 -14.76 6.08 2.95
CA MET A 361 -14.75 6.13 1.48
C MET A 361 -13.95 7.33 1.00
N ARG A 362 -12.76 7.11 0.45
CA ARG A 362 -11.81 8.19 0.11
C ARG A 362 -12.37 9.26 -0.85
N LEU A 363 -13.19 8.85 -1.83
CA LEU A 363 -13.87 9.79 -2.71
C LEU A 363 -14.80 10.73 -1.93
N LYS A 364 -15.52 10.22 -0.93
CA LYS A 364 -16.43 11.03 -0.10
C LYS A 364 -15.69 12.05 0.76
N VAL A 365 -14.49 11.68 1.23
CA VAL A 365 -13.63 12.63 1.97
C VAL A 365 -13.21 13.79 1.08
N LEU A 366 -12.70 13.51 -0.13
CA LEU A 366 -12.31 14.56 -1.06
C LEU A 366 -13.51 15.45 -1.46
N GLN A 367 -14.65 14.82 -1.76
CA GLN A 367 -15.88 15.56 -2.06
C GLN A 367 -16.30 16.44 -0.88
N GLY A 368 -16.28 15.92 0.34
CA GLY A 368 -16.61 16.69 1.54
C GLY A 368 -15.67 17.88 1.77
N HIS A 369 -14.38 17.74 1.44
CA HIS A 369 -13.47 18.90 1.49
C HIS A 369 -13.80 19.95 0.43
N ILE A 370 -14.20 19.55 -0.77
CA ILE A 370 -14.62 20.48 -1.84
C ILE A 370 -15.94 21.16 -1.47
N ASP A 371 -16.94 20.41 -1.04
CA ASP A 371 -18.26 20.90 -0.67
C ASP A 371 -18.20 21.90 0.50
N ASN A 372 -17.22 21.71 1.41
CA ASN A 372 -16.94 22.64 2.51
C ASN A 372 -15.94 23.74 2.16
N ASP A 373 -15.69 23.98 0.89
CA ASP A 373 -14.80 25.04 0.38
C ASP A 373 -13.35 24.98 0.91
N ARG A 374 -12.88 23.79 1.32
CA ARG A 374 -11.52 23.57 1.83
C ARG A 374 -10.53 23.24 0.71
N LEU A 375 -10.98 22.49 -0.32
CA LEU A 375 -10.21 22.17 -1.53
C LEU A 375 -10.82 22.83 -2.76
N ASN A 376 -9.98 23.14 -3.75
CA ASN A 376 -10.42 23.44 -5.11
C ASN A 376 -10.58 22.13 -5.93
N LEU A 377 -10.97 22.24 -7.20
CA LEU A 377 -11.15 21.08 -8.09
C LEU A 377 -9.83 20.42 -8.50
N GLU A 378 -8.72 21.13 -8.37
CA GLU A 378 -7.36 20.65 -8.56
C GLU A 378 -6.84 19.94 -7.30
N LEU A 379 -7.71 19.75 -6.30
CA LEU A 379 -7.40 19.17 -4.99
C LEU A 379 -6.27 19.91 -4.26
N GLU A 380 -6.22 21.22 -4.36
CA GLU A 380 -5.31 22.06 -3.57
C GLU A 380 -6.05 22.64 -2.37
N TRP A 381 -5.37 22.65 -1.20
CA TRP A 381 -5.92 23.33 -0.03
C TRP A 381 -6.05 24.82 -0.27
N LYS A 382 -7.27 25.35 -0.12
CA LYS A 382 -7.50 26.78 -0.17
C LYS A 382 -6.84 27.48 1.01
N LYS A 383 -6.17 28.60 0.74
CA LYS A 383 -5.65 29.44 1.82
C LYS A 383 -6.84 29.94 2.63
N SER A 384 -6.80 29.74 3.94
CA SER A 384 -7.75 30.40 4.84
C SER A 384 -7.72 31.89 4.56
N ALA A 385 -8.87 32.49 4.22
CA ALA A 385 -8.98 33.93 4.17
C ALA A 385 -8.66 34.44 5.59
N ALA A 386 -7.50 35.05 5.77
CA ALA A 386 -7.20 35.71 7.02
C ALA A 386 -8.31 36.76 7.25
N LYS A 387 -9.19 36.49 8.20
CA LYS A 387 -10.06 37.56 8.72
C LYS A 387 -9.13 38.49 9.52
N HIS A 388 -8.73 39.57 8.86
CA HIS A 388 -8.08 40.70 9.52
C HIS A 388 -9.08 41.42 10.42
#